data_b4eb64308ea69af16948734142e67c5e
#
_entry.id   b4eb64308ea69af16948734142e67c5e
#
_cell.length_a   1.000
_cell.length_b   1.000
_cell.length_c   1.000
_cell.angle_alpha   90.00
_cell.angle_beta   90.00
_cell.angle_gamma   90.00
#
_symmetry.space_group_name_H-M   'P 1'
#
loop_
_entity.id
_entity.type
_entity.pdbx_description
1 polymer ?
#
loop_
_entity_poly.entity_id
_entity_poly.type
_entity_poly.pdbx_seq_one_letter_code
_entity_poly.pdbx_strand_id
1 'polypeptide(L)'
;WMIDLVNEKTNFNGNIVVVQPLEKGMVDMINEQESLYTTVLRGIQDKKSVSEKRTITSISRCLNPYAQYDEYMKCADNPDLRFVISNTTEAGIAYLEGCKLEDTPPASFPAKVCQFLYRRYKTFNGDSSKGLVFIPCELIDKNGFHLHNYVIQYANEWKLEKEFIDWV
;
A
#
# COMPACT_ATOMS: atom_id res chain seq x y z
N TRP A 1 10.08 3.36 -10.10
CA TRP A 1 11.07 2.95 -11.08
C TRP A 1 10.82 1.53 -11.61
N MET A 2 10.62 0.55 -10.74
CA MET A 2 10.38 -0.85 -11.15
C MET A 2 9.12 -0.98 -12.02
N ILE A 3 8.00 -0.38 -11.62
CA ILE A 3 6.74 -0.42 -12.40
C ILE A 3 6.89 0.28 -13.75
N ASP A 4 7.56 1.44 -13.81
CA ASP A 4 7.88 2.08 -15.10
C ASP A 4 8.68 1.16 -16.03
N LEU A 5 9.67 0.47 -15.46
CA LEU A 5 10.50 -0.46 -16.26
C LEU A 5 9.69 -1.67 -16.74
N VAL A 6 8.82 -2.20 -15.88
CA VAL A 6 7.93 -3.32 -16.24
C VAL A 6 6.92 -2.88 -17.32
N ASN A 7 6.32 -1.69 -17.17
CA ASN A 7 5.41 -1.13 -18.18
C ASN A 7 6.09 -0.94 -19.53
N GLU A 8 7.35 -0.45 -19.53
CA GLU A 8 8.12 -0.25 -20.76
C GLU A 8 8.47 -1.57 -21.46
N LYS A 9 8.81 -2.60 -20.69
CA LYS A 9 9.32 -3.87 -21.23
C LYS A 9 8.25 -4.95 -21.42
N THR A 10 7.03 -4.72 -20.93
CA THR A 10 5.96 -5.71 -20.98
C THR A 10 4.60 -5.03 -21.20
N ASN A 11 3.54 -5.81 -21.35
CA ASN A 11 2.17 -5.34 -21.45
C ASN A 11 1.49 -5.22 -20.07
N PHE A 12 2.25 -5.00 -19.00
CA PHE A 12 1.69 -4.94 -17.64
C PHE A 12 0.75 -3.75 -17.44
N ASN A 13 1.11 -2.59 -17.98
CA ASN A 13 0.33 -1.34 -17.94
C ASN A 13 -0.19 -0.99 -16.54
N GLY A 14 0.67 -1.13 -15.53
CA GLY A 14 0.32 -0.89 -14.13
C GLY A 14 0.45 0.58 -13.74
N ASN A 15 -0.53 1.07 -12.99
CA ASN A 15 -0.49 2.38 -12.34
C ASN A 15 -0.39 2.25 -10.82
N ILE A 16 0.29 3.20 -10.20
CA ILE A 16 0.52 3.24 -8.75
C ILE A 16 -0.36 4.32 -8.14
N VAL A 17 -1.05 3.98 -7.05
CA VAL A 17 -1.56 4.95 -6.09
C VAL A 17 -0.63 4.93 -4.89
N VAL A 18 0.03 6.06 -4.62
CA VAL A 18 0.89 6.20 -3.43
C VAL A 18 0.02 6.61 -2.24
N VAL A 19 0.14 5.88 -1.13
CA VAL A 19 -0.56 6.19 0.11
C VAL A 19 0.46 6.41 1.20
N GLN A 20 0.49 7.61 1.80
CA GLN A 20 1.41 7.85 2.91
C GLN A 20 0.84 7.26 4.22
N PRO A 21 1.66 6.54 5.00
CA PRO A 21 1.20 5.85 6.19
C PRO A 21 1.04 6.75 7.42
N LEU A 22 1.65 7.95 7.40
CA LEU A 22 1.67 8.92 8.49
C LEU A 22 0.95 10.21 8.10
N GLU A 23 0.49 10.97 9.10
CA GLU A 23 -0.20 12.25 8.87
C GLU A 23 0.69 13.27 8.12
N LYS A 24 1.99 13.31 8.46
CA LYS A 24 2.96 14.17 7.78
C LYS A 24 3.80 13.35 6.80
N GLY A 25 3.97 13.84 5.59
CA GLY A 25 4.73 13.16 4.55
C GLY A 25 4.92 14.03 3.31
N MET A 26 5.21 13.41 2.17
CA MET A 26 5.60 14.08 0.94
C MET A 26 4.48 14.11 -0.12
N VAL A 27 3.28 13.63 0.20
CA VAL A 27 2.18 13.47 -0.76
C VAL A 27 1.83 14.79 -1.43
N ASP A 28 1.70 15.87 -0.66
CA ASP A 28 1.33 17.19 -1.21
C ASP A 28 2.39 17.67 -2.19
N MET A 29 3.67 17.60 -1.82
CA MET A 29 4.79 17.97 -2.69
C MET A 29 4.84 17.15 -3.99
N ILE A 30 4.55 15.85 -3.90
CA ILE A 30 4.54 14.98 -5.09
C ILE A 30 3.34 15.30 -5.98
N ASN A 31 2.18 15.60 -5.39
CA ASN A 31 0.98 16.00 -6.15
C ASN A 31 1.17 17.36 -6.84
N GLU A 32 1.86 18.32 -6.23
CA GLU A 32 2.21 19.60 -6.87
C GLU A 32 3.04 19.44 -8.15
N GLN A 33 3.76 18.32 -8.28
CA GLN A 33 4.53 17.92 -9.47
C GLN A 33 3.75 16.98 -10.39
N GLU A 34 2.41 16.97 -10.32
CA GLU A 34 1.55 16.05 -11.10
C GLU A 34 1.93 14.57 -10.90
N SER A 35 2.41 14.22 -9.71
CA SER A 35 2.95 12.90 -9.35
C SER A 35 4.18 12.46 -10.15
N LEU A 36 4.84 13.38 -10.84
CA LEU A 36 6.07 13.12 -11.58
C LEU A 36 7.31 13.39 -10.71
N TYR A 37 8.32 12.54 -10.81
CA TYR A 37 9.63 12.80 -10.22
C TYR A 37 10.74 12.10 -11.00
N THR A 38 11.96 12.60 -10.88
CA THR A 38 13.11 12.03 -11.57
C THR A 38 13.98 11.24 -10.60
N THR A 39 14.13 9.94 -10.88
CA THR A 39 15.14 9.10 -10.21
C THR A 39 16.48 9.25 -10.89
N VAL A 40 17.54 9.42 -10.11
CA VAL A 40 18.92 9.45 -10.60
C VAL A 40 19.69 8.27 -10.03
N LEU A 41 20.02 7.30 -10.89
CA LEU A 41 20.85 6.16 -10.55
C LEU A 41 22.31 6.49 -10.85
N ARG A 42 23.17 6.39 -9.85
CA ARG A 42 24.62 6.61 -9.99
C ARG A 42 25.37 5.39 -9.48
N GLY A 43 26.38 5.00 -10.21
CA GLY A 43 27.19 3.83 -9.84
C GLY A 43 28.36 3.60 -10.75
N ILE A 44 28.95 2.42 -10.66
CA ILE A 44 30.03 1.94 -11.54
C ILE A 44 29.50 0.73 -12.27
N GLN A 45 29.49 0.79 -13.60
CA GLN A 45 29.18 -0.31 -14.49
C GLN A 45 30.36 -0.51 -15.45
N ASP A 46 30.87 -1.72 -15.58
CA ASP A 46 32.04 -2.05 -16.44
C ASP A 46 33.24 -1.15 -16.17
N LYS A 47 33.55 -0.88 -14.90
CA LYS A 47 34.61 0.00 -14.41
C LYS A 47 34.49 1.47 -14.85
N LYS A 48 33.31 1.90 -15.34
CA LYS A 48 33.04 3.29 -15.73
C LYS A 48 31.94 3.86 -14.80
N SER A 49 32.10 5.13 -14.47
CA SER A 49 31.05 5.86 -13.76
C SER A 49 29.85 6.04 -14.69
N VAL A 50 28.67 5.65 -14.19
CA VAL A 50 27.39 5.82 -14.88
C VAL A 50 26.47 6.70 -14.07
N SER A 51 25.66 7.50 -14.76
CA SER A 51 24.58 8.30 -14.17
C SER A 51 23.39 8.24 -15.11
N GLU A 52 22.36 7.49 -14.71
CA GLU A 52 21.12 7.36 -15.45
C GLU A 52 20.02 8.19 -14.78
N LYS A 53 19.26 8.94 -15.57
CA LYS A 53 18.11 9.70 -15.12
C LYS A 53 16.85 9.08 -15.72
N ARG A 54 15.83 8.87 -14.89
CA ARG A 54 14.53 8.39 -15.33
C ARG A 54 13.42 9.16 -14.66
N THR A 55 12.55 9.77 -15.45
CA THR A 55 11.31 10.34 -14.95
C THR A 55 10.29 9.24 -14.72
N ILE A 56 9.75 9.16 -13.52
CA ILE A 56 8.73 8.17 -13.12
C ILE A 56 7.37 8.72 -13.52
N THR A 57 6.63 7.96 -14.33
CA THR A 57 5.33 8.34 -14.89
C THR A 57 4.21 7.37 -14.50
N SER A 58 4.55 6.29 -13.81
CA SER A 58 3.59 5.24 -13.40
C SER A 58 2.74 5.60 -12.18
N ILE A 59 2.98 6.73 -11.52
CA ILE A 59 2.16 7.18 -10.39
C ILE A 59 0.97 7.96 -10.92
N SER A 60 -0.24 7.49 -10.64
CA SER A 60 -1.48 8.15 -11.04
C SER A 60 -1.91 9.26 -10.08
N ARG A 61 -1.67 9.07 -8.80
CA ARG A 61 -1.93 10.04 -7.71
C ARG A 61 -1.29 9.61 -6.42
N CYS A 62 -1.18 10.57 -5.49
CA CYS A 62 -0.74 10.31 -4.12
C CYS A 62 -1.84 10.73 -3.14
N LEU A 63 -2.08 9.93 -2.10
CA LEU A 63 -3.14 10.13 -1.11
C LEU A 63 -2.58 10.21 0.31
N ASN A 64 -3.10 11.18 1.06
CA ASN A 64 -2.94 11.25 2.51
C ASN A 64 -4.25 10.78 3.18
N PRO A 65 -4.30 9.57 3.78
CA PRO A 65 -5.51 9.07 4.41
C PRO A 65 -6.06 9.94 5.53
N TYR A 66 -5.22 10.75 6.16
CA TYR A 66 -5.65 11.65 7.24
C TYR A 66 -6.40 12.88 6.73
N ALA A 67 -6.18 13.28 5.48
CA ALA A 67 -6.89 14.39 4.85
C ALA A 67 -7.91 13.93 3.79
N GLN A 68 -7.71 12.73 3.23
CA GLN A 68 -8.45 12.21 2.07
C GLN A 68 -8.91 10.77 2.32
N TYR A 69 -9.48 10.52 3.52
CA TYR A 69 -9.85 9.17 3.96
C TYR A 69 -10.80 8.46 2.99
N ASP A 70 -11.83 9.15 2.52
CA ASP A 70 -12.81 8.56 1.59
C ASP A 70 -12.16 8.17 0.25
N GLU A 71 -11.27 9.01 -0.27
CA GLU A 71 -10.53 8.70 -1.51
C GLU A 71 -9.56 7.54 -1.34
N TYR A 72 -8.94 7.42 -0.16
CA TYR A 72 -8.14 6.25 0.19
C TYR A 72 -9.00 4.99 0.24
N MET A 73 -10.15 5.02 0.91
CA MET A 73 -11.05 3.87 1.02
C MET A 73 -11.68 3.47 -0.32
N LYS A 74 -11.92 4.42 -1.24
CA LYS A 74 -12.36 4.11 -2.61
C LYS A 74 -11.35 3.26 -3.40
N CYS A 75 -10.08 3.28 -3.03
CA CYS A 75 -9.10 2.37 -3.64
C CYS A 75 -9.43 0.89 -3.35
N ALA A 76 -10.04 0.59 -2.21
CA ALA A 76 -10.49 -0.76 -1.87
C ALA A 76 -11.64 -1.24 -2.78
N ASP A 77 -12.42 -0.31 -3.32
CA ASP A 77 -13.56 -0.60 -4.20
C ASP A 77 -13.14 -0.83 -5.67
N ASN A 78 -11.88 -0.58 -6.02
CA ASN A 78 -11.39 -0.76 -7.38
C ASN A 78 -11.20 -2.26 -7.70
N PRO A 79 -11.95 -2.83 -8.66
CA PRO A 79 -11.84 -4.25 -9.04
C PRO A 79 -10.48 -4.62 -9.67
N ASP A 80 -9.76 -3.64 -10.21
CA ASP A 80 -8.48 -3.84 -10.91
C ASP A 80 -7.27 -3.73 -9.96
N LEU A 81 -7.48 -3.34 -8.69
CA LEU A 81 -6.43 -3.37 -7.69
C LEU A 81 -6.04 -4.81 -7.38
N ARG A 82 -4.77 -5.15 -7.55
CA ARG A 82 -4.24 -6.52 -7.37
C ARG A 82 -3.12 -6.62 -6.35
N PHE A 83 -2.33 -5.55 -6.19
CA PHE A 83 -1.11 -5.57 -5.39
C PHE A 83 -1.10 -4.44 -4.37
N VAL A 84 -0.63 -4.74 -3.18
CA VAL A 84 -0.29 -3.75 -2.15
C VAL A 84 1.18 -3.95 -1.78
N ILE A 85 1.98 -2.91 -1.94
CA ILE A 85 3.40 -2.92 -1.61
C ILE A 85 3.60 -1.99 -0.42
N SER A 86 4.31 -2.43 0.60
CA SER A 86 4.61 -1.61 1.77
C SER A 86 6.09 -1.59 2.11
N ASN A 87 6.54 -0.50 2.67
CA ASN A 87 7.85 -0.35 3.30
C ASN A 87 7.76 0.73 4.40
N THR A 88 7.08 0.37 5.48
CA THR A 88 6.71 1.28 6.58
C THR A 88 7.75 1.32 7.71
N THR A 89 8.97 0.84 7.47
CA THR A 89 10.05 0.59 8.43
C THR A 89 9.78 -0.60 9.37
N GLU A 90 10.79 -1.01 10.17
CA GLU A 90 10.67 -2.12 11.11
C GLU A 90 9.61 -1.87 12.20
N ALA A 91 9.34 -0.60 12.52
CA ALA A 91 8.31 -0.23 13.49
C ALA A 91 6.89 -0.18 12.90
N GLY A 92 6.74 -0.24 11.57
CA GLY A 92 5.45 -0.06 10.90
C GLY A 92 4.55 -1.29 10.98
N ILE A 93 5.12 -2.50 10.92
CA ILE A 93 4.36 -3.75 11.10
C ILE A 93 4.34 -4.09 12.60
N ALA A 94 3.51 -3.37 13.35
CA ALA A 94 3.33 -3.57 14.79
C ALA A 94 1.85 -3.43 15.16
N TYR A 95 1.46 -4.18 16.19
CA TYR A 95 0.15 -4.00 16.82
C TYR A 95 0.16 -2.74 17.69
N LEU A 96 -0.91 -1.96 17.62
CA LEU A 96 -1.17 -0.82 18.48
C LEU A 96 -2.56 -0.96 19.11
N GLU A 97 -2.61 -1.05 20.43
CA GLU A 97 -3.84 -1.13 21.16
C GLU A 97 -4.70 0.14 20.99
N GLY A 98 -6.02 -0.03 20.96
CA GLY A 98 -6.98 1.07 20.92
C GLY A 98 -7.37 1.53 19.52
N CYS A 99 -6.79 1.00 18.44
CA CYS A 99 -7.28 1.25 17.09
C CYS A 99 -8.68 0.66 16.90
N LYS A 100 -9.61 1.46 16.34
CA LYS A 100 -11.01 1.06 16.12
C LYS A 100 -11.33 0.98 14.63
N LEU A 101 -12.34 0.19 14.29
CA LEU A 101 -12.84 0.07 12.92
C LEU A 101 -13.34 1.41 12.37
N GLU A 102 -13.89 2.27 13.23
CA GLU A 102 -14.48 3.56 12.89
C GLU A 102 -13.44 4.70 12.78
N ASP A 103 -12.18 4.44 13.13
CA ASP A 103 -11.12 5.45 13.02
C ASP A 103 -10.88 5.85 11.55
N THR A 104 -10.63 7.13 11.30
CA THR A 104 -10.51 7.68 9.93
C THR A 104 -9.21 8.46 9.71
N PRO A 105 -8.08 7.78 9.53
CA PRO A 105 -7.82 6.34 9.55
C PRO A 105 -7.37 5.83 10.94
N PRO A 106 -7.31 4.51 11.18
CA PRO A 106 -6.66 3.94 12.35
C PRO A 106 -5.18 4.34 12.42
N ALA A 107 -4.61 4.43 13.62
CA ALA A 107 -3.23 4.89 13.80
C ALA A 107 -2.20 3.89 13.26
N SER A 108 -2.36 2.57 13.50
CA SER A 108 -1.39 1.59 13.04
C SER A 108 -1.57 1.20 11.57
N PHE A 109 -0.46 0.84 10.92
CA PHE A 109 -0.50 0.36 9.53
C PHE A 109 -1.28 -0.96 9.39
N PRO A 110 -1.07 -2.01 10.22
CA PRO A 110 -1.88 -3.22 10.12
C PRO A 110 -3.38 -3.00 10.36
N ALA A 111 -3.77 -2.06 11.22
CA ALA A 111 -5.18 -1.70 11.42
C ALA A 111 -5.77 -1.02 10.17
N LYS A 112 -5.01 -0.11 9.51
CA LYS A 112 -5.41 0.46 8.21
C LYS A 112 -5.61 -0.63 7.16
N VAL A 113 -4.71 -1.62 7.12
CA VAL A 113 -4.81 -2.77 6.20
C VAL A 113 -6.06 -3.60 6.49
N CYS A 114 -6.34 -3.91 7.76
CA CYS A 114 -7.55 -4.63 8.16
C CYS A 114 -8.83 -3.91 7.70
N GLN A 115 -8.91 -2.60 7.98
CA GLN A 115 -10.04 -1.76 7.58
C GLN A 115 -10.21 -1.71 6.06
N PHE A 116 -9.11 -1.57 5.31
CA PHE A 116 -9.09 -1.55 3.85
C PHE A 116 -9.55 -2.88 3.25
N LEU A 117 -9.06 -4.01 3.78
CA LEU A 117 -9.48 -5.35 3.37
C LEU A 117 -10.94 -5.62 3.71
N TYR A 118 -11.41 -5.16 4.88
CA TYR A 118 -12.81 -5.31 5.26
C TYR A 118 -13.75 -4.53 4.34
N ARG A 119 -13.38 -3.29 3.97
CA ARG A 119 -14.11 -2.53 2.95
C ARG A 119 -14.18 -3.29 1.63
N ARG A 120 -13.05 -3.82 1.18
CA ARG A 120 -12.97 -4.59 -0.07
C ARG A 120 -13.84 -5.85 -0.03
N TYR A 121 -13.74 -6.61 1.05
CA TYR A 121 -14.58 -7.79 1.29
C TYR A 121 -16.07 -7.47 1.17
N LYS A 122 -16.51 -6.39 1.79
CA LYS A 122 -17.92 -5.94 1.74
C LYS A 122 -18.31 -5.49 0.31
N THR A 123 -17.46 -4.71 -0.34
CA THR A 123 -17.73 -4.21 -1.71
C THR A 123 -17.92 -5.35 -2.71
N PHE A 124 -17.14 -6.41 -2.60
CA PHE A 124 -17.18 -7.55 -3.51
C PHE A 124 -17.89 -8.79 -2.95
N ASN A 125 -18.65 -8.64 -1.84
CA ASN A 125 -19.44 -9.71 -1.22
C ASN A 125 -18.62 -10.99 -0.95
N GLY A 126 -17.37 -10.85 -0.53
CA GLY A 126 -16.49 -11.98 -0.21
C GLY A 126 -15.96 -12.75 -1.42
N ASP A 127 -16.04 -12.20 -2.63
CA ASP A 127 -15.49 -12.86 -3.82
C ASP A 127 -13.96 -13.04 -3.66
N SER A 128 -13.52 -14.30 -3.56
CA SER A 128 -12.11 -14.66 -3.39
C SER A 128 -11.22 -14.25 -4.57
N SER A 129 -11.80 -14.09 -5.78
CA SER A 129 -11.06 -13.59 -6.94
C SER A 129 -10.66 -12.11 -6.82
N LYS A 130 -11.23 -11.40 -5.85
CA LYS A 130 -10.95 -10.00 -5.52
C LYS A 130 -9.97 -9.82 -4.36
N GLY A 131 -9.35 -10.89 -3.87
CA GLY A 131 -8.24 -10.84 -2.94
C GLY A 131 -7.08 -9.99 -3.46
N LEU A 132 -6.17 -9.58 -2.57
CA LEU A 132 -4.99 -8.76 -2.89
C LEU A 132 -3.71 -9.53 -2.57
N VAL A 133 -2.70 -9.34 -3.39
CA VAL A 133 -1.34 -9.82 -3.10
C VAL A 133 -0.60 -8.74 -2.34
N PHE A 134 -0.25 -9.01 -1.08
CA PHE A 134 0.59 -8.13 -0.28
C PHE A 134 2.07 -8.46 -0.48
N ILE A 135 2.88 -7.42 -0.71
CA ILE A 135 4.33 -7.50 -0.89
C ILE A 135 4.97 -6.55 0.13
N PRO A 136 5.05 -6.94 1.40
CA PRO A 136 5.74 -6.15 2.41
C PRO A 136 7.26 -6.21 2.19
N CYS A 137 7.90 -5.04 2.19
CA CYS A 137 9.34 -4.87 1.95
C CYS A 137 10.09 -4.37 3.18
N GLU A 138 9.45 -4.37 4.34
CA GLU A 138 10.05 -4.03 5.62
C GLU A 138 11.16 -5.03 6.00
N LEU A 139 12.24 -4.56 6.62
CA LEU A 139 13.36 -5.39 7.08
C LEU A 139 12.99 -6.15 8.37
N ILE A 140 11.96 -6.97 8.29
CA ILE A 140 11.45 -7.80 9.38
C ILE A 140 11.44 -9.25 8.88
N ASP A 141 11.99 -10.18 9.65
CA ASP A 141 11.88 -11.60 9.31
C ASP A 141 10.40 -12.00 9.24
N LYS A 142 10.01 -12.70 8.17
CA LYS A 142 8.63 -13.13 7.93
C LYS A 142 7.59 -11.98 7.99
N ASN A 143 7.95 -10.82 7.48
CA ASN A 143 7.13 -9.60 7.49
C ASN A 143 5.67 -9.83 7.05
N GLY A 144 5.44 -10.58 5.99
CA GLY A 144 4.09 -10.92 5.52
C GLY A 144 3.28 -11.73 6.54
N PHE A 145 3.92 -12.67 7.23
CA PHE A 145 3.29 -13.45 8.29
C PHE A 145 2.90 -12.57 9.49
N HIS A 146 3.78 -11.66 9.90
CA HIS A 146 3.46 -10.73 10.99
C HIS A 146 2.33 -9.77 10.60
N LEU A 147 2.36 -9.21 9.39
CA LEU A 147 1.29 -8.33 8.91
C LEU A 147 -0.06 -9.07 8.91
N HIS A 148 -0.11 -10.29 8.35
CA HIS A 148 -1.31 -11.11 8.35
C HIS A 148 -1.83 -11.36 9.77
N ASN A 149 -0.97 -11.76 10.70
CA ASN A 149 -1.38 -12.04 12.09
C ASN A 149 -1.99 -10.81 12.76
N TYR A 150 -1.41 -9.61 12.58
CA TYR A 150 -1.98 -8.40 13.14
C TYR A 150 -3.32 -8.00 12.47
N VAL A 151 -3.47 -8.23 11.17
CA VAL A 151 -4.75 -8.03 10.49
C VAL A 151 -5.82 -8.95 11.09
N ILE A 152 -5.52 -10.24 11.28
CA ILE A 152 -6.44 -11.20 11.93
C ILE A 152 -6.71 -10.81 13.38
N GLN A 153 -5.72 -10.31 14.11
CA GLN A 153 -5.91 -9.84 15.48
C GLN A 153 -6.92 -8.69 15.53
N TYR A 154 -6.76 -7.65 14.69
CA TYR A 154 -7.71 -6.54 14.61
C TYR A 154 -9.11 -7.00 14.17
N ALA A 155 -9.20 -7.91 13.20
CA ALA A 155 -10.48 -8.47 12.77
C ALA A 155 -11.24 -9.14 13.91
N ASN A 156 -10.54 -9.91 14.77
CA ASN A 156 -11.12 -10.54 15.95
C ASN A 156 -11.51 -9.51 17.03
N GLU A 157 -10.67 -8.53 17.32
CA GLU A 157 -10.94 -7.48 18.30
C GLU A 157 -12.14 -6.61 17.89
N TRP A 158 -12.26 -6.30 16.61
CA TRP A 158 -13.39 -5.58 16.04
C TRP A 158 -14.62 -6.46 15.85
N LYS A 159 -14.53 -7.76 16.19
CA LYS A 159 -15.62 -8.74 16.09
C LYS A 159 -16.22 -8.81 14.68
N LEU A 160 -15.33 -8.77 13.68
CA LEU A 160 -15.74 -8.93 12.29
C LEU A 160 -16.20 -10.36 12.04
N GLU A 161 -17.02 -10.56 11.00
CA GLU A 161 -17.56 -11.86 10.66
C GLU A 161 -16.47 -12.89 10.33
N LYS A 162 -16.74 -14.15 10.71
CA LYS A 162 -15.82 -15.26 10.46
C LYS A 162 -15.47 -15.42 8.99
N GLU A 163 -16.44 -15.21 8.12
CA GLU A 163 -16.31 -15.31 6.66
C GLU A 163 -15.27 -14.29 6.12
N PHE A 164 -15.17 -13.10 6.73
CA PHE A 164 -14.10 -12.15 6.41
C PHE A 164 -12.73 -12.67 6.87
N ILE A 165 -12.65 -13.21 8.08
CA ILE A 165 -11.41 -13.76 8.64
C ILE A 165 -10.90 -14.92 7.78
N ASP A 166 -11.81 -15.78 7.31
CA ASP A 166 -11.49 -16.90 6.44
C ASP A 166 -11.13 -16.45 4.99
N TRP A 167 -11.58 -15.24 4.58
CA TRP A 167 -11.27 -14.65 3.28
C TRP A 167 -9.89 -13.99 3.23
N VAL A 168 -9.39 -13.46 4.36
CA VAL A 168 -8.05 -12.83 4.50
C VAL A 168 -6.96 -13.89 4.48
#